data_2b108db61f480d39a22e6c02be0f8cb0
#
_entry.id   2b108db61f480d39a22e6c02be0f8cb0
#
_cell.length_a   1.000
_cell.length_b   1.000
_cell.length_c   1.000
_cell.angle_alpha   90.00
_cell.angle_beta   90.00
_cell.angle_gamma   90.00
#
_symmetry.space_group_name_H-M   'P 1'
#
loop_
_entity.id
_entity.type
_entity.pdbx_description
1 polymer ?
#
loop_
_entity_poly.entity_id
_entity_poly.type
_entity_poly.pdbx_seq_one_letter_code
_entity_poly.pdbx_strand_id
1 'polypeptide(L)'
;MYKRQVIQELIGVDASQPLEIIILLTLIALAPSMLIMMTCFTRIVIVLGFLRTAMQTQSTPPNMVITGMALFLTFFIMAPVFSEINEVAYQPYVSEELTTEEALDAASVPLKKFMLKQTSRDDLQFFLDLSKTEEPEGGYTDEYLQNDLSLTVIVPSFMISELKRAFQMGFLIFLPFLVIDLVVGSTLMSMGMMMLPPAMISMPFKILVFVLADGWNLLIGSVVASYNL
;
A
#
# COMPACT_ATOMS: atom_id res chain seq x y z
N MET A 1 -19.24 -7.02 37.52
CA MET A 1 -20.42 -6.42 36.89
C MET A 1 -20.05 -5.18 36.03
N TYR A 2 -19.33 -4.23 36.59
CA TYR A 2 -18.94 -2.97 35.91
C TYR A 2 -18.16 -3.12 34.57
N LYS A 3 -17.22 -4.07 34.51
CA LYS A 3 -16.44 -4.32 33.28
C LYS A 3 -17.26 -4.84 32.08
N ARG A 4 -18.38 -5.54 32.32
CA ARG A 4 -19.27 -6.00 31.24
C ARG A 4 -20.09 -4.88 30.63
N GLN A 5 -20.55 -3.93 31.46
CA GLN A 5 -21.32 -2.76 31.00
C GLN A 5 -20.45 -1.81 30.17
N VAL A 6 -19.18 -1.60 30.58
CA VAL A 6 -18.24 -0.74 29.84
C VAL A 6 -17.88 -1.34 28.47
N ILE A 7 -17.80 -2.68 28.35
CA ILE A 7 -17.55 -3.35 27.07
C ILE A 7 -18.79 -3.27 26.16
N GLN A 8 -20.00 -3.43 26.68
CA GLN A 8 -21.25 -3.25 25.94
C GLN A 8 -21.42 -1.79 25.42
N GLU A 9 -21.06 -0.82 26.24
CA GLU A 9 -21.18 0.61 25.90
C GLU A 9 -20.12 1.08 24.89
N LEU A 10 -18.92 0.44 24.89
CA LEU A 10 -17.82 0.78 23.98
C LEU A 10 -17.89 0.09 22.61
N ILE A 11 -18.53 -1.08 22.52
CA ILE A 11 -18.46 -1.93 21.32
C ILE A 11 -19.87 -2.18 20.72
N GLY A 12 -20.95 -1.85 21.44
CA GLY A 12 -22.33 -2.13 21.00
C GLY A 12 -22.67 -3.63 20.86
N VAL A 13 -21.76 -4.52 21.31
CA VAL A 13 -21.90 -5.97 21.19
C VAL A 13 -22.51 -6.54 22.48
N ASP A 14 -23.58 -7.29 22.38
CA ASP A 14 -24.15 -8.01 23.53
C ASP A 14 -23.14 -9.09 24.00
N ALA A 15 -22.61 -8.89 25.21
CA ALA A 15 -21.62 -9.80 25.82
C ALA A 15 -22.14 -11.24 26.04
N SER A 16 -23.42 -11.51 25.76
CA SER A 16 -24.03 -12.83 25.76
C SER A 16 -23.74 -13.66 24.51
N GLN A 17 -23.17 -13.04 23.44
CA GLN A 17 -22.88 -13.70 22.17
C GLN A 17 -21.36 -13.86 21.96
N PRO A 18 -20.76 -14.98 22.43
CA PRO A 18 -19.30 -15.20 22.31
C PRO A 18 -18.80 -15.21 20.85
N LEU A 19 -19.66 -15.55 19.90
CA LEU A 19 -19.31 -15.61 18.48
C LEU A 19 -19.03 -14.24 17.90
N GLU A 20 -19.85 -13.23 18.22
CA GLU A 20 -19.66 -11.84 17.74
C GLU A 20 -18.34 -11.25 18.26
N ILE A 21 -18.01 -11.53 19.54
CA ILE A 21 -16.74 -11.11 20.13
C ILE A 21 -15.55 -11.75 19.40
N ILE A 22 -15.63 -13.04 19.06
CA ILE A 22 -14.58 -13.75 18.33
C ILE A 22 -14.41 -13.15 16.93
N ILE A 23 -15.51 -12.88 16.22
CA ILE A 23 -15.47 -12.24 14.88
C ILE A 23 -14.84 -10.86 14.98
N LEU A 24 -15.26 -10.02 15.93
CA LEU A 24 -14.71 -8.70 16.13
C LEU A 24 -13.20 -8.73 16.44
N LEU A 25 -12.77 -9.60 17.35
CA LEU A 25 -11.35 -9.77 17.66
C LEU A 25 -10.55 -10.25 16.45
N THR A 26 -11.13 -11.14 15.64
CA THR A 26 -10.51 -11.61 14.39
C THR A 26 -10.36 -10.47 13.38
N LEU A 27 -11.40 -9.66 13.19
CA LEU A 27 -11.35 -8.48 12.32
C LEU A 27 -10.27 -7.47 12.77
N ILE A 28 -10.21 -7.18 14.07
CA ILE A 28 -9.19 -6.29 14.63
C ILE A 28 -7.78 -6.88 14.43
N ALA A 29 -7.60 -8.18 14.61
CA ALA A 29 -6.31 -8.85 14.40
C ALA A 29 -5.88 -8.84 12.91
N LEU A 30 -6.83 -8.89 11.98
CA LEU A 30 -6.57 -8.85 10.53
C LEU A 30 -6.43 -7.42 9.97
N ALA A 31 -6.89 -6.39 10.69
CA ALA A 31 -6.88 -5.01 10.21
C ALA A 31 -5.50 -4.53 9.72
N PRO A 32 -4.36 -4.80 10.40
CA PRO A 32 -3.05 -4.42 9.89
C PRO A 32 -2.71 -5.08 8.56
N SER A 33 -3.08 -6.35 8.38
CA SER A 33 -2.84 -7.08 7.12
C SER A 33 -3.70 -6.52 5.99
N MET A 34 -4.95 -6.19 6.26
CA MET A 34 -5.86 -5.57 5.29
C MET A 34 -5.34 -4.19 4.87
N LEU A 35 -4.87 -3.37 5.82
CA LEU A 35 -4.27 -2.07 5.52
C LEU A 35 -3.08 -2.21 4.56
N ILE A 36 -2.18 -3.17 4.82
CA ILE A 36 -1.02 -3.41 3.96
C ILE A 36 -1.44 -3.91 2.57
N MET A 37 -2.41 -4.83 2.50
CA MET A 37 -2.75 -5.55 1.26
C MET A 37 -3.80 -4.87 0.39
N MET A 38 -4.63 -3.98 0.95
CA MET A 38 -5.77 -3.37 0.24
C MET A 38 -5.62 -1.87 0.03
N THR A 39 -4.46 -1.29 0.39
CA THR A 39 -4.18 0.14 0.23
C THR A 39 -2.87 0.40 -0.51
N CYS A 40 -2.57 1.68 -0.74
CA CYS A 40 -1.33 2.11 -1.37
C CYS A 40 -0.06 1.92 -0.50
N PHE A 41 -0.17 1.44 0.74
CA PHE A 41 0.93 1.31 1.70
C PHE A 41 2.09 0.49 1.14
N THR A 42 1.80 -0.64 0.50
CA THR A 42 2.82 -1.56 -0.03
C THR A 42 3.74 -0.89 -1.04
N ARG A 43 3.20 -0.17 -2.03
CA ARG A 43 4.02 0.54 -3.03
C ARG A 43 4.89 1.59 -2.35
N ILE A 44 4.31 2.40 -1.46
CA ILE A 44 5.01 3.51 -0.79
C ILE A 44 6.18 2.98 0.05
N VAL A 45 5.95 1.98 0.90
CA VAL A 45 7.01 1.47 1.79
C VAL A 45 8.15 0.83 1.01
N ILE A 46 7.84 0.14 -0.10
CA ILE A 46 8.85 -0.47 -0.97
C ILE A 46 9.68 0.60 -1.69
N VAL A 47 9.03 1.62 -2.26
CA VAL A 47 9.71 2.72 -2.97
C VAL A 47 10.63 3.49 -2.02
N LEU A 48 10.17 3.81 -0.80
CA LEU A 48 11.00 4.44 0.23
C LEU A 48 12.17 3.54 0.67
N GLY A 49 11.94 2.23 0.72
CA GLY A 49 12.99 1.25 0.99
C GLY A 49 14.05 1.21 -0.12
N PHE A 50 13.63 1.28 -1.38
CA PHE A 50 14.55 1.37 -2.53
C PHE A 50 15.39 2.65 -2.50
N LEU A 51 14.80 3.81 -2.16
CA LEU A 51 15.55 5.05 -2.00
C LEU A 51 16.68 4.89 -0.99
N ARG A 52 16.40 4.38 0.20
CA ARG A 52 17.41 4.13 1.24
C ARG A 52 18.53 3.23 0.75
N THR A 53 18.16 2.16 0.05
CA THR A 53 19.14 1.21 -0.51
C THR A 53 19.98 1.86 -1.61
N ALA A 54 19.39 2.66 -2.48
CA ALA A 54 20.08 3.38 -3.56
C ALA A 54 21.10 4.39 -3.02
N MET A 55 20.77 5.10 -1.93
CA MET A 55 21.68 6.01 -1.25
C MET A 55 22.79 5.30 -0.44
N GLN A 56 22.66 3.97 -0.23
CA GLN A 56 23.60 3.16 0.57
C GLN A 56 23.74 3.62 2.04
N THR A 57 22.73 4.27 2.58
CA THR A 57 22.72 4.82 3.95
C THR A 57 22.33 3.77 5.01
N GLN A 58 22.70 2.53 4.85
CA GLN A 58 22.47 1.35 5.73
C GLN A 58 21.24 1.40 6.66
N SER A 59 21.14 2.41 7.55
CA SER A 59 20.09 2.52 8.57
C SER A 59 19.36 3.89 8.60
N THR A 60 19.70 4.82 7.71
CA THR A 60 19.09 6.16 7.67
C THR A 60 18.34 6.38 6.37
N PRO A 61 17.03 6.74 6.39
CA PRO A 61 16.15 6.86 7.56
C PRO A 61 15.87 5.51 8.26
N PRO A 62 15.65 5.49 9.60
CA PRO A 62 15.26 4.27 10.32
C PRO A 62 13.96 3.66 9.79
N ASN A 63 13.79 2.34 9.94
CA ASN A 63 12.57 1.64 9.47
C ASN A 63 11.28 2.26 10.03
N MET A 64 11.30 2.68 11.29
CA MET A 64 10.13 3.32 11.92
C MET A 64 9.73 4.62 11.21
N VAL A 65 10.70 5.43 10.76
CA VAL A 65 10.44 6.68 10.02
C VAL A 65 9.87 6.37 8.64
N ILE A 66 10.44 5.38 7.92
CA ILE A 66 9.93 4.95 6.61
C ILE A 66 8.49 4.43 6.74
N THR A 67 8.23 3.57 7.73
CA THR A 67 6.90 3.02 7.97
C THR A 67 5.91 4.11 8.36
N GLY A 68 6.31 5.04 9.25
CA GLY A 68 5.49 6.18 9.64
C GLY A 68 5.14 7.09 8.45
N MET A 69 6.12 7.45 7.62
CA MET A 69 5.88 8.19 6.38
C MET A 69 4.93 7.45 5.43
N ALA A 70 5.17 6.16 5.24
CA ALA A 70 4.31 5.34 4.38
C ALA A 70 2.86 5.32 4.89
N LEU A 71 2.64 5.22 6.20
CA LEU A 71 1.31 5.28 6.81
C LEU A 71 0.64 6.64 6.59
N PHE A 72 1.33 7.75 6.87
CA PHE A 72 0.76 9.08 6.66
C PHE A 72 0.42 9.37 5.20
N LEU A 73 1.31 8.98 4.27
CA LEU A 73 1.04 9.10 2.84
C LEU A 73 -0.13 8.20 2.42
N THR A 74 -0.25 7.01 3.02
CA THR A 74 -1.38 6.11 2.77
C THR A 74 -2.69 6.77 3.19
N PHE A 75 -2.78 7.33 4.39
CA PHE A 75 -3.98 8.04 4.82
C PHE A 75 -4.30 9.25 3.93
N PHE A 76 -3.28 9.97 3.49
CA PHE A 76 -3.45 11.10 2.58
C PHE A 76 -4.04 10.67 1.23
N ILE A 77 -3.49 9.62 0.61
CA ILE A 77 -3.93 9.11 -0.69
C ILE A 77 -5.30 8.43 -0.58
N MET A 78 -5.54 7.68 0.49
CA MET A 78 -6.79 6.95 0.71
C MET A 78 -7.93 7.81 1.29
N ALA A 79 -7.68 9.08 1.62
CA ALA A 79 -8.68 9.96 2.22
C ALA A 79 -10.03 9.98 1.46
N PRO A 80 -10.08 10.11 0.12
CA PRO A 80 -11.34 10.06 -0.62
C PRO A 80 -12.06 8.71 -0.50
N VAL A 81 -11.31 7.59 -0.50
CA VAL A 81 -11.88 6.25 -0.34
C VAL A 81 -12.47 6.08 1.06
N PHE A 82 -11.77 6.55 2.09
CA PHE A 82 -12.29 6.51 3.47
C PHE A 82 -13.51 7.41 3.65
N SER A 83 -13.57 8.57 2.98
CA SER A 83 -14.77 9.43 2.97
C SER A 83 -15.96 8.71 2.33
N GLU A 84 -15.76 8.07 1.19
CA GLU A 84 -16.81 7.28 0.51
C GLU A 84 -17.30 6.13 1.40
N ILE A 85 -16.39 5.39 2.07
CA ILE A 85 -16.77 4.34 3.04
C ILE A 85 -17.60 4.91 4.20
N ASN A 86 -17.20 6.06 4.73
CA ASN A 86 -17.94 6.72 5.81
C ASN A 86 -19.38 7.04 5.40
N GLU A 87 -19.58 7.53 4.16
CA GLU A 87 -20.89 7.93 3.64
C GLU A 87 -21.78 6.74 3.33
N VAL A 88 -21.25 5.68 2.66
CA VAL A 88 -22.07 4.58 2.16
C VAL A 88 -22.23 3.43 3.16
N ALA A 89 -21.36 3.32 4.16
CA ALA A 89 -21.37 2.21 5.10
C ALA A 89 -21.47 2.66 6.57
N TYR A 90 -20.53 3.49 7.04
CA TYR A 90 -20.46 3.81 8.46
C TYR A 90 -21.64 4.67 8.94
N GLN A 91 -22.02 5.73 8.23
CA GLN A 91 -23.13 6.60 8.61
C GLN A 91 -24.48 5.85 8.59
N PRO A 92 -24.83 5.07 7.53
CA PRO A 92 -26.06 4.26 7.52
C PRO A 92 -26.07 3.17 8.61
N TYR A 93 -24.91 2.58 8.93
CA TYR A 93 -24.80 1.62 10.02
C TYR A 93 -25.09 2.25 11.39
N VAL A 94 -24.51 3.42 11.66
CA VAL A 94 -24.76 4.16 12.92
C VAL A 94 -26.19 4.67 13.03
N SER A 95 -26.85 4.96 11.89
CA SER A 95 -28.27 5.33 11.81
C SER A 95 -29.23 4.15 11.88
N GLU A 96 -28.72 2.94 12.10
CA GLU A 96 -29.49 1.67 12.13
C GLU A 96 -30.25 1.38 10.82
N GLU A 97 -29.82 1.96 9.69
CA GLU A 97 -30.39 1.71 8.36
C GLU A 97 -29.81 0.43 7.71
N LEU A 98 -28.59 0.04 8.09
CA LEU A 98 -27.90 -1.14 7.59
C LEU A 98 -27.56 -2.09 8.76
N THR A 99 -27.66 -3.38 8.50
CA THR A 99 -27.11 -4.42 9.36
C THR A 99 -25.59 -4.44 9.28
N THR A 100 -24.92 -5.11 10.21
CA THR A 100 -23.45 -5.26 10.19
C THR A 100 -22.93 -5.89 8.89
N GLU A 101 -23.66 -6.89 8.36
CA GLU A 101 -23.31 -7.59 7.12
C GLU A 101 -23.44 -6.66 5.92
N GLU A 102 -24.57 -5.97 5.77
CA GLU A 102 -24.80 -4.99 4.70
C GLU A 102 -23.81 -3.83 4.74
N ALA A 103 -23.43 -3.35 5.93
CA ALA A 103 -22.44 -2.30 6.10
C ALA A 103 -21.03 -2.76 5.68
N LEU A 104 -20.64 -4.01 5.97
CA LEU A 104 -19.36 -4.58 5.51
C LEU A 104 -19.33 -4.73 3.99
N ASP A 105 -20.42 -5.19 3.39
CA ASP A 105 -20.55 -5.30 1.95
C ASP A 105 -20.48 -3.92 1.29
N ALA A 106 -21.23 -2.93 1.79
CA ALA A 106 -21.17 -1.55 1.31
C ALA A 106 -19.76 -0.93 1.44
N ALA A 107 -19.05 -1.17 2.56
CA ALA A 107 -17.68 -0.71 2.76
C ALA A 107 -16.68 -1.35 1.78
N SER A 108 -16.96 -2.56 1.31
CA SER A 108 -16.09 -3.27 0.38
C SER A 108 -16.04 -2.64 -1.02
N VAL A 109 -17.13 -2.01 -1.46
CA VAL A 109 -17.27 -1.46 -2.83
C VAL A 109 -16.26 -0.34 -3.11
N PRO A 110 -16.11 0.71 -2.29
CA PRO A 110 -15.08 1.73 -2.52
C PRO A 110 -13.65 1.19 -2.51
N LEU A 111 -13.36 0.18 -1.66
CA LEU A 111 -12.06 -0.48 -1.63
C LEU A 111 -11.81 -1.29 -2.90
N LYS A 112 -12.79 -2.07 -3.37
CA LYS A 112 -12.70 -2.81 -4.64
C LYS A 112 -12.46 -1.84 -5.80
N LYS A 113 -13.22 -0.75 -5.88
CA LYS A 113 -13.08 0.29 -6.90
C LYS A 113 -11.67 0.90 -6.91
N PHE A 114 -11.12 1.22 -5.74
CA PHE A 114 -9.74 1.70 -5.61
C PHE A 114 -8.73 0.66 -6.11
N MET A 115 -8.82 -0.58 -5.64
CA MET A 115 -7.90 -1.66 -6.02
C MET A 115 -7.96 -1.95 -7.52
N LEU A 116 -9.16 -2.05 -8.10
CA LEU A 116 -9.35 -2.30 -9.54
C LEU A 116 -8.77 -1.17 -10.41
N LYS A 117 -8.93 0.09 -9.98
CA LYS A 117 -8.35 1.25 -10.67
C LYS A 117 -6.81 1.19 -10.71
N GLN A 118 -6.20 0.57 -9.71
CA GLN A 118 -4.75 0.41 -9.62
C GLN A 118 -4.24 -0.93 -10.16
N THR A 119 -5.11 -1.90 -10.44
CA THR A 119 -4.71 -3.21 -10.97
C THR A 119 -4.53 -3.15 -12.49
N SER A 120 -3.47 -3.77 -13.00
CA SER A 120 -3.30 -3.92 -14.44
C SER A 120 -4.30 -4.98 -14.97
N ARG A 121 -4.75 -4.79 -16.22
CA ARG A 121 -5.66 -5.76 -16.86
C ARG A 121 -5.06 -7.15 -16.94
N ASP A 122 -3.77 -7.25 -17.26
CA ASP A 122 -3.07 -8.52 -17.38
C ASP A 122 -3.01 -9.28 -16.04
N ASP A 123 -2.78 -8.56 -14.93
CA ASP A 123 -2.73 -9.17 -13.60
C ASP A 123 -4.12 -9.61 -13.14
N LEU A 124 -5.15 -8.82 -13.43
CA LEU A 124 -6.53 -9.20 -13.13
C LEU A 124 -6.94 -10.44 -13.92
N GLN A 125 -6.68 -10.45 -15.23
CA GLN A 125 -7.00 -11.58 -16.11
C GLN A 125 -6.28 -12.86 -15.65
N PHE A 126 -5.00 -12.75 -15.27
CA PHE A 126 -4.23 -13.89 -14.75
C PHE A 126 -4.92 -14.55 -13.55
N PHE A 127 -5.43 -13.77 -12.59
CA PHE A 127 -6.13 -14.33 -11.42
C PHE A 127 -7.56 -14.79 -11.72
N LEU A 128 -8.25 -14.17 -12.67
CA LEU A 128 -9.53 -14.67 -13.17
C LEU A 128 -9.37 -16.07 -13.77
N ASP A 129 -8.35 -16.26 -14.61
CA ASP A 129 -8.05 -17.56 -15.23
C ASP A 129 -7.67 -18.62 -14.19
N LEU A 130 -6.85 -18.24 -13.18
CA LEU A 130 -6.47 -19.15 -12.10
C LEU A 130 -7.64 -19.56 -11.20
N SER A 131 -8.53 -18.63 -10.91
CA SER A 131 -9.71 -18.88 -10.05
C SER A 131 -10.80 -19.66 -10.76
N LYS A 132 -10.67 -19.88 -12.09
CA LYS A 132 -11.69 -20.49 -12.95
C LYS A 132 -13.05 -19.76 -12.78
N THR A 133 -13.00 -18.44 -12.57
CA THR A 133 -14.21 -17.62 -12.49
C THR A 133 -14.87 -17.66 -13.85
N GLU A 134 -16.11 -18.15 -13.89
CA GLU A 134 -16.90 -18.16 -15.13
C GLU A 134 -17.15 -16.72 -15.58
N GLU A 135 -16.93 -16.47 -16.87
CA GLU A 135 -17.20 -15.16 -17.43
C GLU A 135 -18.71 -14.91 -17.42
N PRO A 136 -19.18 -13.81 -16.81
CA PRO A 136 -20.60 -13.51 -16.74
C PRO A 136 -21.19 -13.27 -18.14
N GLU A 137 -22.50 -13.51 -18.29
CA GLU A 137 -23.22 -13.17 -19.53
C GLU A 137 -23.11 -11.66 -19.78
N GLY A 138 -22.30 -11.26 -20.76
CA GLY A 138 -22.01 -9.86 -21.08
C GLY A 138 -20.58 -9.40 -20.79
N GLY A 139 -19.72 -10.29 -20.32
CA GLY A 139 -18.31 -10.02 -20.02
C GLY A 139 -18.08 -9.37 -18.65
N TYR A 140 -16.83 -9.09 -18.33
CA TYR A 140 -16.45 -8.43 -17.08
C TYR A 140 -16.69 -6.91 -17.16
N THR A 141 -17.92 -6.49 -16.84
CA THR A 141 -18.27 -5.06 -16.75
C THR A 141 -17.69 -4.43 -15.48
N ASP A 142 -17.50 -3.10 -15.47
CA ASP A 142 -17.02 -2.38 -14.28
C ASP A 142 -17.95 -2.59 -13.08
N GLU A 143 -19.26 -2.70 -13.33
CA GLU A 143 -20.26 -2.96 -12.30
C GLU A 143 -20.09 -4.36 -11.68
N TYR A 144 -19.94 -5.39 -12.52
CA TYR A 144 -19.66 -6.76 -12.04
C TYR A 144 -18.37 -6.83 -11.24
N LEU A 145 -17.29 -6.21 -11.73
CA LEU A 145 -15.98 -6.23 -11.06
C LEU A 145 -16.04 -5.59 -9.67
N GLN A 146 -16.82 -4.51 -9.51
CA GLN A 146 -16.92 -3.79 -8.24
C GLN A 146 -17.86 -4.48 -7.24
N ASN A 147 -18.97 -5.02 -7.69
CA ASN A 147 -20.01 -5.56 -6.81
C ASN A 147 -19.83 -7.07 -6.57
N ASP A 148 -19.68 -7.85 -7.63
CA ASP A 148 -19.80 -9.32 -7.57
C ASP A 148 -18.46 -10.04 -7.52
N LEU A 149 -17.36 -9.43 -8.04
CA LEU A 149 -16.06 -10.09 -8.02
C LEU A 149 -15.51 -10.25 -6.60
N SER A 150 -15.07 -11.46 -6.29
CA SER A 150 -14.53 -11.80 -4.96
C SER A 150 -13.21 -11.07 -4.66
N LEU A 151 -13.06 -10.61 -3.42
CA LEU A 151 -11.80 -10.07 -2.90
C LEU A 151 -10.63 -11.06 -3.02
N THR A 152 -10.90 -12.37 -3.03
CA THR A 152 -9.89 -13.41 -3.22
C THR A 152 -9.21 -13.36 -4.59
N VAL A 153 -9.84 -12.73 -5.58
CA VAL A 153 -9.27 -12.47 -6.92
C VAL A 153 -8.68 -11.06 -6.99
N ILE A 154 -9.41 -10.06 -6.49
CA ILE A 154 -9.00 -8.64 -6.59
C ILE A 154 -7.72 -8.38 -5.78
N VAL A 155 -7.65 -8.82 -4.52
CA VAL A 155 -6.52 -8.50 -3.63
C VAL A 155 -5.19 -9.02 -4.16
N PRO A 156 -5.04 -10.30 -4.56
CA PRO A 156 -3.76 -10.77 -5.10
C PRO A 156 -3.41 -10.12 -6.46
N SER A 157 -4.39 -9.85 -7.31
CA SER A 157 -4.17 -9.12 -8.58
C SER A 157 -3.62 -7.72 -8.33
N PHE A 158 -4.25 -6.99 -7.40
CA PHE A 158 -3.83 -5.67 -6.95
C PHE A 158 -2.41 -5.71 -6.36
N MET A 159 -2.13 -6.65 -5.44
CA MET A 159 -0.83 -6.79 -4.80
C MET A 159 0.30 -7.00 -5.82
N ILE A 160 0.11 -7.85 -6.82
CA ILE A 160 1.11 -8.06 -7.87
C ILE A 160 1.31 -6.79 -8.69
N SER A 161 0.24 -6.08 -9.05
CA SER A 161 0.34 -4.81 -9.77
C SER A 161 1.08 -3.75 -8.94
N GLU A 162 0.79 -3.65 -7.64
CA GLU A 162 1.49 -2.73 -6.72
C GLU A 162 2.97 -3.07 -6.60
N LEU A 163 3.31 -4.36 -6.45
CA LEU A 163 4.71 -4.82 -6.41
C LEU A 163 5.44 -4.48 -7.71
N LYS A 164 4.86 -4.78 -8.88
CA LYS A 164 5.45 -4.46 -10.18
C LYS A 164 5.74 -2.96 -10.31
N ARG A 165 4.76 -2.10 -9.98
CA ARG A 165 4.92 -0.64 -10.03
C ARG A 165 5.96 -0.15 -9.02
N ALA A 166 5.95 -0.68 -7.79
CA ALA A 166 6.94 -0.33 -6.78
C ALA A 166 8.37 -0.66 -7.23
N PHE A 167 8.57 -1.84 -7.85
CA PHE A 167 9.87 -2.24 -8.39
C PHE A 167 10.28 -1.39 -9.59
N GLN A 168 9.36 -1.04 -10.49
CA GLN A 168 9.63 -0.14 -11.60
C GLN A 168 10.08 1.25 -11.11
N MET A 169 9.34 1.84 -10.16
CA MET A 169 9.72 3.13 -9.56
C MET A 169 11.05 3.03 -8.80
N GLY A 170 11.23 1.97 -8.03
CA GLY A 170 12.48 1.70 -7.32
C GLY A 170 13.68 1.61 -8.25
N PHE A 171 13.53 0.92 -9.38
CA PHE A 171 14.57 0.84 -10.39
C PHE A 171 14.94 2.22 -10.98
N LEU A 172 13.92 3.03 -11.30
CA LEU A 172 14.16 4.40 -11.81
C LEU A 172 14.92 5.28 -10.80
N ILE A 173 14.61 5.11 -9.49
CA ILE A 173 15.33 5.80 -8.42
C ILE A 173 16.80 5.37 -8.37
N PHE A 174 17.09 4.09 -8.63
CA PHE A 174 18.47 3.60 -8.62
C PHE A 174 19.35 4.18 -9.73
N LEU A 175 18.78 4.51 -10.90
CA LEU A 175 19.56 4.92 -12.07
C LEU A 175 20.54 6.08 -11.81
N PRO A 176 20.13 7.24 -11.26
CA PRO A 176 21.06 8.35 -11.00
C PRO A 176 22.14 7.98 -9.99
N PHE A 177 21.82 7.18 -8.98
CA PHE A 177 22.78 6.76 -7.95
C PHE A 177 23.78 5.73 -8.49
N LEU A 178 23.34 4.87 -9.41
CA LEU A 178 24.20 3.91 -10.09
C LEU A 178 25.24 4.61 -10.97
N VAL A 179 24.86 5.70 -11.65
CA VAL A 179 25.82 6.51 -12.42
C VAL A 179 26.90 7.09 -11.50
N ILE A 180 26.51 7.60 -10.33
CA ILE A 180 27.49 8.11 -9.34
C ILE A 180 28.44 6.99 -8.89
N ASP A 181 27.94 5.79 -8.62
CA ASP A 181 28.76 4.64 -8.24
C ASP A 181 29.76 4.26 -9.33
N LEU A 182 29.33 4.27 -10.60
CA LEU A 182 30.21 3.96 -11.74
C LEU A 182 31.31 5.01 -11.91
N VAL A 183 30.99 6.30 -11.79
CA VAL A 183 31.97 7.38 -11.90
C VAL A 183 32.98 7.30 -10.78
N VAL A 184 32.54 7.18 -9.54
CA VAL A 184 33.43 7.08 -8.36
C VAL A 184 34.27 5.80 -8.43
N GLY A 185 33.66 4.67 -8.76
CA GLY A 185 34.36 3.38 -8.87
C GLY A 185 35.45 3.40 -9.94
N SER A 186 35.14 3.91 -11.15
CA SER A 186 36.13 4.00 -12.22
C SER A 186 37.28 4.95 -11.90
N THR A 187 37.00 6.06 -11.21
CA THR A 187 38.02 7.03 -10.77
C THR A 187 38.96 6.40 -9.75
N LEU A 188 38.43 5.70 -8.71
CA LEU A 188 39.23 5.02 -7.70
C LEU A 188 40.12 3.94 -8.30
N MET A 189 39.58 3.15 -9.24
CA MET A 189 40.35 2.12 -9.94
C MET A 189 41.49 2.72 -10.77
N SER A 190 41.24 3.84 -11.48
CA SER A 190 42.29 4.50 -12.28
C SER A 190 43.40 5.09 -11.40
N MET A 191 43.09 5.44 -10.16
CA MET A 191 44.10 5.93 -9.17
C MET A 191 44.82 4.78 -8.46
N GLY A 192 44.53 3.53 -8.78
CA GLY A 192 45.13 2.34 -8.14
C GLY A 192 44.60 2.03 -6.75
N MET A 193 43.51 2.69 -6.31
CA MET A 193 42.92 2.54 -4.97
C MET A 193 41.95 1.36 -4.91
N MET A 194 42.41 0.15 -5.28
CA MET A 194 41.55 -1.04 -5.34
C MET A 194 41.02 -1.55 -3.98
N MET A 195 41.65 -1.17 -2.88
CA MET A 195 41.27 -1.63 -1.54
C MET A 195 40.18 -0.79 -0.88
N LEU A 196 39.87 0.41 -1.40
CA LEU A 196 38.81 1.25 -0.88
C LEU A 196 37.46 0.85 -1.46
N PRO A 197 36.45 0.56 -0.62
CA PRO A 197 35.11 0.24 -1.11
C PRO A 197 34.49 1.49 -1.77
N PRO A 198 34.16 1.46 -3.07
CA PRO A 198 33.62 2.62 -3.80
C PRO A 198 32.33 3.16 -3.17
N ALA A 199 31.52 2.29 -2.58
CA ALA A 199 30.27 2.65 -1.92
C ALA A 199 30.44 3.65 -0.76
N MET A 200 31.53 3.56 -0.01
CA MET A 200 31.80 4.50 1.10
C MET A 200 32.16 5.91 0.59
N ILE A 201 32.79 5.98 -0.59
CA ILE A 201 33.22 7.24 -1.19
C ILE A 201 32.07 7.86 -1.99
N SER A 202 31.22 7.05 -2.63
CA SER A 202 30.07 7.54 -3.43
C SER A 202 28.91 8.04 -2.58
N MET A 203 28.72 7.50 -1.36
CA MET A 203 27.57 7.83 -0.51
C MET A 203 27.41 9.34 -0.22
N PRO A 204 28.44 10.10 0.17
CA PRO A 204 28.30 11.55 0.36
C PRO A 204 27.85 12.29 -0.89
N PHE A 205 28.32 11.89 -2.07
CA PHE A 205 27.92 12.50 -3.35
C PHE A 205 26.46 12.19 -3.69
N LYS A 206 26.00 10.97 -3.40
CA LYS A 206 24.60 10.58 -3.56
C LYS A 206 23.66 11.42 -2.70
N ILE A 207 24.02 11.59 -1.42
CA ILE A 207 23.24 12.43 -0.50
C ILE A 207 23.22 13.88 -0.98
N LEU A 208 24.37 14.42 -1.39
CA LEU A 208 24.48 15.78 -1.89
C LEU A 208 23.58 16.01 -3.13
N VAL A 209 23.65 15.13 -4.14
CA VAL A 209 22.82 15.20 -5.33
C VAL A 209 21.34 15.10 -4.97
N PHE A 210 20.97 14.20 -4.08
CA PHE A 210 19.58 14.03 -3.62
C PHE A 210 19.04 15.30 -2.94
N VAL A 211 19.85 15.95 -2.10
CA VAL A 211 19.45 17.18 -1.41
C VAL A 211 19.37 18.36 -2.41
N LEU A 212 20.35 18.50 -3.30
CA LEU A 212 20.36 19.58 -4.30
C LEU A 212 19.23 19.48 -5.31
N ALA A 213 18.79 18.26 -5.63
CA ALA A 213 17.67 18.01 -6.54
C ALA A 213 16.29 18.10 -5.85
N ASP A 214 16.22 18.48 -4.56
CA ASP A 214 14.99 18.41 -3.77
C ASP A 214 14.32 17.02 -3.84
N GLY A 215 15.14 15.99 -3.67
CA GLY A 215 14.79 14.60 -3.92
C GLY A 215 13.59 14.09 -3.11
N TRP A 216 13.35 14.61 -1.91
CA TRP A 216 12.18 14.22 -1.12
C TRP A 216 10.88 14.67 -1.78
N ASN A 217 10.78 15.93 -2.23
CA ASN A 217 9.59 16.45 -2.88
C ASN A 217 9.35 15.76 -4.23
N LEU A 218 10.41 15.52 -5.00
CA LEU A 218 10.31 14.80 -6.27
C LEU A 218 9.83 13.37 -6.08
N LEU A 219 10.37 12.66 -5.09
CA LEU A 219 9.99 11.27 -4.81
C LEU A 219 8.55 11.16 -4.35
N ILE A 220 8.19 11.91 -3.29
CA ILE A 220 6.84 11.87 -2.71
C ILE A 220 5.82 12.32 -3.75
N GLY A 221 6.09 13.42 -4.47
CA GLY A 221 5.22 13.89 -5.54
C GLY A 221 5.01 12.85 -6.64
N SER A 222 6.07 12.15 -7.07
CA SER A 222 5.97 11.08 -8.06
C SER A 222 5.17 9.88 -7.56
N VAL A 223 5.35 9.50 -6.29
CA VAL A 223 4.59 8.40 -5.68
C VAL A 223 3.11 8.77 -5.60
N VAL A 224 2.76 9.94 -5.10
CA VAL A 224 1.37 10.40 -5.00
C VAL A 224 0.73 10.52 -6.38
N ALA A 225 1.42 11.13 -7.34
CA ALA A 225 0.94 11.28 -8.71
C ALA A 225 0.76 9.93 -9.44
N SER A 226 1.46 8.87 -9.01
CA SER A 226 1.31 7.54 -9.60
C SER A 226 -0.03 6.86 -9.27
N TYR A 227 -0.75 7.38 -8.28
CA TYR A 227 -2.14 7.02 -7.98
C TYR A 227 -3.02 8.05 -8.66
N ASN A 228 -3.63 7.71 -9.80
CA ASN A 228 -4.61 8.55 -10.48
C ASN A 228 -5.88 8.62 -9.60
N LEU A 229 -5.89 9.54 -8.66
CA LEU A 229 -7.01 9.79 -7.74
C LEU A 229 -8.15 10.52 -8.44
#